data_e533977282f8b3617084a7b993567138
#
_entry.id   e533977282f8b3617084a7b993567138
#
_cell.length_a   1.000
_cell.length_b   1.000
_cell.length_c   1.000
_cell.angle_alpha   90.00
_cell.angle_beta   90.00
_cell.angle_gamma   90.00
#
_symmetry.space_group_name_H-M   'P 1'
#
loop_
_entity.id
_entity.type
_entity.pdbx_description
1 polymer ?
#
loop_
_entity_poly.entity_id
_entity_poly.type
_entity_poly.pdbx_seq_one_letter_code
_entity_poly.pdbx_strand_id
1 'polypeptide(L)'
;MAHHPRPPPPPIERVVFDDYVIRTWYTSPYPIQAPTLWICHGCLKYMRSAHTFHAHRRTCTYTHPPGRKVYQRGAHILWEVDGAQQKLYVQNLCLLGKLFIDHKTVFFDVAPFWAYVLTDASSQFDHVLGFFSKEKVSYDHYNLACIVVFPPYQRRGYGTLLMEYSYYLSRSDDTPGTPERPLSDLGLKGYMAYWSAQLVRTLLAAYSPEGAMIRAILAGHKPPAPHSMPTSPSPRRRR
;
A
#
# COMPACT_ATOMS: atom_id res chain seq x y z
N MET A 1 20.39 -31.02 -37.41
CA MET A 1 19.09 -31.01 -36.71
C MET A 1 18.73 -29.57 -36.46
N ALA A 2 17.72 -29.03 -37.11
CA ALA A 2 17.31 -27.66 -36.96
C ALA A 2 16.60 -27.47 -35.59
N HIS A 3 17.16 -26.65 -34.74
CA HIS A 3 16.51 -26.23 -33.51
C HIS A 3 15.28 -25.35 -33.88
N HIS A 4 14.10 -25.96 -33.92
CA HIS A 4 12.88 -25.17 -33.92
C HIS A 4 12.78 -24.44 -32.59
N PRO A 5 12.68 -23.10 -32.59
CA PRO A 5 12.47 -22.35 -31.37
C PRO A 5 11.17 -22.86 -30.71
N ARG A 6 11.26 -23.21 -29.43
CA ARG A 6 10.09 -23.62 -28.66
C ARG A 6 9.08 -22.47 -28.67
N PRO A 7 7.79 -22.72 -28.98
CA PRO A 7 6.79 -21.64 -28.97
C PRO A 7 6.80 -20.93 -27.63
N PRO A 8 6.57 -19.59 -27.62
CA PRO A 8 6.50 -18.86 -26.37
C PRO A 8 5.42 -19.47 -25.48
N PRO A 9 5.68 -19.52 -24.18
CA PRO A 9 4.73 -20.08 -23.24
C PRO A 9 3.40 -19.34 -23.26
N PRO A 10 2.28 -20.04 -23.03
CA PRO A 10 0.98 -19.38 -22.93
C PRO A 10 1.01 -18.36 -21.80
N PRO A 11 0.47 -17.14 -21.99
CA PRO A 11 0.42 -16.12 -20.95
C PRO A 11 -0.43 -16.63 -19.78
N ILE A 12 -0.11 -16.16 -18.58
CA ILE A 12 -0.94 -16.38 -17.39
C ILE A 12 -2.21 -15.55 -17.57
N GLU A 13 -3.35 -16.20 -17.75
CA GLU A 13 -4.64 -15.53 -17.95
C GLU A 13 -5.32 -15.18 -16.64
N ARG A 14 -5.12 -16.03 -15.63
CA ARG A 14 -5.81 -15.94 -14.33
C ARG A 14 -4.91 -16.32 -13.18
N VAL A 15 -5.19 -15.74 -12.03
CA VAL A 15 -4.62 -16.20 -10.74
C VAL A 15 -5.78 -16.55 -9.80
N VAL A 16 -5.62 -17.66 -9.11
CA VAL A 16 -6.44 -17.99 -7.94
C VAL A 16 -5.66 -17.47 -6.74
N PHE A 17 -6.19 -16.46 -6.11
CA PHE A 17 -5.58 -15.79 -4.97
C PHE A 17 -6.63 -15.54 -3.91
N ASP A 18 -6.41 -16.07 -2.72
CA ASP A 18 -7.40 -16.12 -1.67
C ASP A 18 -8.69 -16.83 -2.16
N ASP A 19 -9.85 -16.25 -1.96
CA ASP A 19 -11.16 -16.78 -2.41
C ASP A 19 -11.54 -16.32 -3.83
N TYR A 20 -10.60 -15.67 -4.56
CA TYR A 20 -10.91 -15.06 -5.84
C TYR A 20 -10.17 -15.72 -7.00
N VAL A 21 -10.85 -15.78 -8.13
CA VAL A 21 -10.26 -16.02 -9.45
C VAL A 21 -10.16 -14.68 -10.16
N ILE A 22 -8.93 -14.17 -10.31
CA ILE A 22 -8.69 -12.82 -10.82
C ILE A 22 -8.09 -12.94 -12.23
N ARG A 23 -8.69 -12.25 -13.20
CA ARG A 23 -8.11 -12.12 -14.53
C ARG A 23 -6.91 -11.17 -14.47
N THR A 24 -5.80 -11.57 -15.07
CA THR A 24 -4.59 -10.76 -15.15
C THR A 24 -4.76 -9.61 -16.17
N TRP A 25 -4.06 -8.52 -15.94
CA TRP A 25 -4.08 -7.36 -16.85
C TRP A 25 -2.85 -7.33 -17.73
N TYR A 26 -1.71 -7.76 -17.19
CA TYR A 26 -0.41 -7.72 -17.86
C TYR A 26 0.34 -9.03 -17.70
N THR A 27 1.40 -9.20 -18.48
CA THR A 27 2.32 -10.33 -18.35
C THR A 27 3.26 -10.17 -17.16
N SER A 28 3.60 -11.27 -16.51
CA SER A 28 4.61 -11.29 -15.43
C SER A 28 5.57 -12.47 -15.67
N PRO A 29 6.87 -12.29 -15.40
CA PRO A 29 7.91 -13.28 -15.74
C PRO A 29 8.00 -14.41 -14.72
N TYR A 30 6.87 -15.02 -14.39
CA TYR A 30 6.88 -16.24 -13.59
C TYR A 30 7.69 -17.33 -14.30
N PRO A 31 8.57 -18.05 -13.59
CA PRO A 31 9.38 -19.12 -14.19
C PRO A 31 8.57 -20.37 -14.51
N ILE A 32 7.29 -20.39 -14.15
CA ILE A 32 6.35 -21.44 -14.50
C ILE A 32 5.26 -20.88 -15.39
N GLN A 33 4.71 -21.76 -16.23
CA GLN A 33 3.74 -21.37 -17.23
C GLN A 33 2.51 -22.23 -17.11
N ALA A 34 1.40 -21.57 -16.88
CA ALA A 34 0.10 -22.18 -16.83
C ALA A 34 -0.95 -21.07 -17.08
N PRO A 35 -2.06 -21.37 -17.77
CA PRO A 35 -3.14 -20.37 -17.96
C PRO A 35 -3.70 -19.86 -16.63
N THR A 36 -3.63 -20.69 -15.59
CA THR A 36 -4.07 -20.34 -14.24
C THR A 36 -2.96 -20.64 -13.24
N LEU A 37 -2.55 -19.65 -12.44
CA LEU A 37 -1.67 -19.84 -11.29
C LEU A 37 -2.47 -19.85 -10.00
N TRP A 38 -2.07 -20.72 -9.10
CA TRP A 38 -2.60 -20.80 -7.74
C TRP A 38 -1.59 -20.17 -6.79
N ILE A 39 -1.96 -19.12 -6.09
CA ILE A 39 -1.06 -18.32 -5.23
C ILE A 39 -1.48 -18.47 -3.77
N CYS A 40 -0.55 -18.88 -2.92
CA CYS A 40 -0.79 -18.97 -1.48
C CYS A 40 -0.93 -17.56 -0.89
N HIS A 41 -2.02 -17.27 -0.20
CA HIS A 41 -2.24 -15.97 0.44
C HIS A 41 -1.24 -15.66 1.56
N GLY A 42 -0.70 -16.69 2.25
CA GLY A 42 0.26 -16.49 3.34
C GLY A 42 1.66 -16.16 2.82
N CYS A 43 2.31 -17.09 2.11
CA CYS A 43 3.71 -16.94 1.67
C CYS A 43 3.87 -16.49 0.21
N LEU A 44 2.80 -16.29 -0.53
CA LEU A 44 2.74 -15.88 -1.95
C LEU A 44 3.41 -16.88 -2.92
N LYS A 45 3.70 -18.10 -2.47
CA LYS A 45 4.18 -19.18 -3.35
C LYS A 45 3.15 -19.45 -4.43
N TYR A 46 3.60 -19.56 -5.68
CA TYR A 46 2.78 -19.84 -6.85
C TYR A 46 2.90 -21.31 -7.29
N MET A 47 1.81 -21.86 -7.77
CA MET A 47 1.67 -23.27 -8.14
C MET A 47 0.84 -23.40 -9.42
N ARG A 48 1.07 -24.50 -10.18
CA ARG A 48 0.38 -24.76 -11.46
C ARG A 48 -0.99 -25.41 -11.32
N SER A 49 -1.30 -26.00 -10.18
CA SER A 49 -2.53 -26.77 -10.02
C SER A 49 -3.13 -26.62 -8.63
N ALA A 50 -4.45 -26.82 -8.55
CA ALA A 50 -5.19 -26.86 -7.30
C ALA A 50 -4.63 -27.93 -6.35
N HIS A 51 -4.24 -29.10 -6.87
CA HIS A 51 -3.71 -30.19 -6.05
C HIS A 51 -2.45 -29.75 -5.28
N THR A 52 -1.46 -29.21 -5.97
CA THR A 52 -0.22 -28.71 -5.34
C THR A 52 -0.48 -27.54 -4.40
N PHE A 53 -1.43 -26.68 -4.73
CA PHE A 53 -1.85 -25.58 -3.88
C PHE A 53 -2.47 -26.08 -2.57
N HIS A 54 -3.44 -27.00 -2.62
CA HIS A 54 -4.06 -27.54 -1.41
C HIS A 54 -3.09 -28.33 -0.56
N ALA A 55 -2.17 -29.10 -1.17
CA ALA A 55 -1.10 -29.78 -0.44
C ALA A 55 -0.20 -28.77 0.30
N HIS A 56 0.24 -27.70 -0.39
CA HIS A 56 1.05 -26.65 0.21
C HIS A 56 0.30 -25.92 1.35
N ARG A 57 -0.99 -25.60 1.17
CA ARG A 57 -1.78 -24.90 2.18
C ARG A 57 -1.86 -25.61 3.53
N ARG A 58 -1.82 -26.94 3.53
CA ARG A 58 -1.82 -27.75 4.77
C ARG A 58 -0.53 -27.62 5.58
N THR A 59 0.56 -27.21 4.95
CA THR A 59 1.89 -27.12 5.57
C THR A 59 2.42 -25.69 5.66
N CYS A 60 1.74 -24.72 5.05
CA CYS A 60 2.16 -23.34 5.08
C CYS A 60 1.90 -22.72 6.46
N THR A 61 2.95 -22.22 7.07
CA THR A 61 2.92 -21.64 8.42
C THR A 61 2.73 -20.11 8.43
N TYR A 62 2.72 -19.49 7.25
CA TYR A 62 2.53 -18.03 7.16
C TYR A 62 1.08 -17.66 7.44
N THR A 63 0.85 -16.92 8.51
CA THR A 63 -0.46 -16.35 8.87
C THR A 63 -0.58 -14.87 8.54
N HIS A 64 0.55 -14.20 8.34
CA HIS A 64 0.66 -12.79 7.97
C HIS A 64 1.95 -12.56 7.15
N PRO A 65 2.12 -11.38 6.51
CA PRO A 65 3.39 -11.03 5.85
C PRO A 65 4.57 -11.08 6.82
N PRO A 66 5.75 -11.60 6.40
CA PRO A 66 6.91 -11.79 7.27
C PRO A 66 7.65 -10.45 7.51
N GLY A 67 7.04 -9.56 8.24
CA GLY A 67 7.58 -8.23 8.48
C GLY A 67 7.15 -7.66 9.84
N ARG A 68 7.46 -6.40 10.03
CA ARG A 68 7.09 -5.63 11.21
C ARG A 68 5.73 -4.97 10.99
N LYS A 69 4.82 -5.11 11.95
CA LYS A 69 3.56 -4.36 11.93
C LYS A 69 3.86 -2.88 12.22
N VAL A 70 3.49 -2.00 11.29
CA VAL A 70 3.79 -0.56 11.36
C VAL A 70 2.55 0.32 11.48
N TYR A 71 1.38 -0.22 11.15
CA TYR A 71 0.10 0.46 11.31
C TYR A 71 -1.01 -0.56 11.55
N GLN A 72 -2.02 -0.18 12.35
CA GLN A 72 -3.24 -0.96 12.50
C GLN A 72 -4.42 -0.04 12.80
N ARG A 73 -5.52 -0.28 12.08
CA ARG A 73 -6.83 0.32 12.39
C ARG A 73 -7.91 -0.73 12.16
N GLY A 74 -8.52 -1.19 13.26
CA GLY A 74 -9.44 -2.32 13.19
C GLY A 74 -8.75 -3.57 12.64
N ALA A 75 -9.34 -4.21 11.64
CA ALA A 75 -8.78 -5.37 10.96
C ALA A 75 -7.69 -5.01 9.93
N HIS A 76 -7.58 -3.75 9.51
CA HIS A 76 -6.58 -3.34 8.53
C HIS A 76 -5.22 -3.14 9.17
N ILE A 77 -4.23 -3.88 8.70
CA ILE A 77 -2.85 -3.87 9.19
C ILE A 77 -1.92 -3.56 8.02
N LEU A 78 -0.90 -2.72 8.27
CA LEU A 78 0.19 -2.51 7.34
C LEU A 78 1.47 -3.14 7.90
N TRP A 79 2.08 -3.99 7.08
CA TRP A 79 3.30 -4.72 7.39
C TRP A 79 4.45 -4.14 6.58
N GLU A 80 5.56 -3.81 7.25
CA GLU A 80 6.82 -3.40 6.62
C GLU A 80 7.70 -4.63 6.44
N VAL A 81 7.99 -4.99 5.21
CA VAL A 81 8.75 -6.18 4.83
C VAL A 81 10.06 -5.78 4.16
N ASP A 82 11.18 -6.19 4.73
CA ASP A 82 12.51 -5.92 4.18
C ASP A 82 12.82 -6.85 3.00
N GLY A 83 13.03 -6.28 1.81
CA GLY A 83 13.36 -7.03 0.61
C GLY A 83 14.71 -7.77 0.68
N ALA A 84 15.66 -7.33 1.51
CA ALA A 84 16.93 -8.02 1.72
C ALA A 84 16.75 -9.25 2.63
N GLN A 85 15.95 -9.12 3.71
CA GLN A 85 15.74 -10.19 4.68
C GLN A 85 14.68 -11.20 4.20
N GLN A 86 13.62 -10.73 3.57
CA GLN A 86 12.48 -11.52 3.12
C GLN A 86 12.42 -11.60 1.58
N LYS A 87 13.59 -11.86 0.98
CA LYS A 87 13.81 -11.77 -0.47
C LYS A 87 12.77 -12.54 -1.27
N LEU A 88 12.56 -13.82 -0.95
CA LEU A 88 11.62 -14.68 -1.70
C LEU A 88 10.17 -14.20 -1.60
N TYR A 89 9.75 -13.75 -0.41
CA TYR A 89 8.40 -13.21 -0.21
C TYR A 89 8.19 -11.95 -1.05
N VAL A 90 9.13 -11.00 -1.00
CA VAL A 90 9.03 -9.74 -1.75
C VAL A 90 9.14 -9.98 -3.27
N GLN A 91 9.97 -10.92 -3.72
CA GLN A 91 10.00 -11.33 -5.13
C GLN A 91 8.65 -11.89 -5.60
N ASN A 92 8.04 -12.79 -4.83
CA ASN A 92 6.72 -13.34 -5.13
C ASN A 92 5.64 -12.25 -5.14
N LEU A 93 5.70 -11.30 -4.18
CA LEU A 93 4.82 -10.14 -4.13
C LEU A 93 4.98 -9.26 -5.37
N CYS A 94 6.20 -9.01 -5.81
CA CYS A 94 6.50 -8.24 -7.01
C CYS A 94 6.01 -8.93 -8.29
N LEU A 95 6.18 -10.24 -8.40
CA LEU A 95 5.67 -11.04 -9.53
C LEU A 95 4.12 -10.99 -9.58
N LEU A 96 3.46 -11.11 -8.43
CA LEU A 96 2.00 -10.96 -8.33
C LEU A 96 1.56 -9.55 -8.71
N GLY A 97 2.24 -8.52 -8.18
CA GLY A 97 1.98 -7.13 -8.50
C GLY A 97 2.14 -6.81 -9.99
N LYS A 98 3.15 -7.40 -10.66
CA LYS A 98 3.40 -7.20 -12.10
C LYS A 98 2.25 -7.65 -12.98
N LEU A 99 1.42 -8.58 -12.55
CA LEU A 99 0.21 -8.97 -13.27
C LEU A 99 -0.85 -7.85 -13.36
N PHE A 100 -0.69 -6.80 -12.54
CA PHE A 100 -1.64 -5.67 -12.41
C PHE A 100 -0.97 -4.29 -12.57
N ILE A 101 0.36 -4.25 -12.75
CA ILE A 101 1.15 -3.03 -12.96
C ILE A 101 1.91 -3.18 -14.28
N ASP A 102 1.68 -2.26 -15.25
CA ASP A 102 2.30 -2.34 -16.57
C ASP A 102 3.82 -2.10 -16.52
N HIS A 103 4.23 -0.99 -15.95
CA HIS A 103 5.62 -0.54 -15.97
C HIS A 103 6.46 -0.99 -14.76
N LYS A 104 6.10 -2.09 -14.12
CA LYS A 104 6.94 -2.65 -13.04
C LYS A 104 8.15 -3.38 -13.63
N THR A 105 9.35 -2.83 -13.39
CA THR A 105 10.63 -3.34 -13.92
C THR A 105 11.40 -4.19 -12.91
N VAL A 106 11.27 -3.87 -11.61
CA VAL A 106 12.01 -4.58 -10.55
C VAL A 106 11.14 -5.66 -9.92
N PHE A 107 11.58 -6.92 -10.02
CA PHE A 107 10.91 -8.08 -9.41
C PHE A 107 11.88 -9.15 -8.88
N PHE A 108 13.20 -9.09 -9.19
CA PHE A 108 14.20 -10.03 -8.69
C PHE A 108 15.19 -9.38 -7.72
N ASP A 109 15.68 -8.19 -8.04
CA ASP A 109 16.56 -7.44 -7.14
C ASP A 109 15.74 -6.56 -6.21
N VAL A 110 15.19 -7.17 -5.18
CA VAL A 110 14.30 -6.52 -4.22
C VAL A 110 15.01 -6.06 -2.94
N ALA A 111 16.29 -6.39 -2.77
CA ALA A 111 17.05 -6.04 -1.57
C ALA A 111 17.09 -4.54 -1.26
N PRO A 112 17.14 -3.62 -2.26
CA PRO A 112 17.09 -2.18 -2.03
C PRO A 112 15.72 -1.63 -1.59
N PHE A 113 14.68 -2.47 -1.52
CA PHE A 113 13.31 -2.01 -1.30
C PHE A 113 12.73 -2.47 0.04
N TRP A 114 11.90 -1.61 0.60
CA TRP A 114 10.85 -1.95 1.55
C TRP A 114 9.56 -2.26 0.80
N ALA A 115 8.84 -3.29 1.20
CA ALA A 115 7.47 -3.54 0.77
C ALA A 115 6.51 -3.29 1.94
N TYR A 116 5.55 -2.40 1.75
CA TYR A 116 4.49 -2.10 2.71
C TYR A 116 3.22 -2.81 2.28
N VAL A 117 2.90 -3.90 2.97
CA VAL A 117 1.81 -4.82 2.60
C VAL A 117 0.60 -4.54 3.46
N LEU A 118 -0.49 -4.13 2.83
CA LEU A 118 -1.78 -3.92 3.48
C LEU A 118 -2.55 -5.23 3.53
N THR A 119 -3.01 -5.58 4.73
CA THR A 119 -3.81 -6.78 4.98
C THR A 119 -5.12 -6.46 5.67
N ASP A 120 -6.08 -7.36 5.53
CA ASP A 120 -7.29 -7.45 6.33
C ASP A 120 -7.16 -8.70 7.22
N ALA A 121 -7.06 -8.51 8.52
CA ALA A 121 -6.83 -9.58 9.47
C ALA A 121 -8.11 -10.40 9.67
N SER A 122 -7.97 -11.71 9.58
CA SER A 122 -9.00 -12.66 10.01
C SER A 122 -8.56 -13.42 11.26
N SER A 123 -9.42 -14.29 11.78
CA SER A 123 -9.09 -15.11 12.95
C SER A 123 -8.00 -16.17 12.68
N GLN A 124 -7.74 -16.49 11.43
CA GLN A 124 -6.79 -17.54 11.04
C GLN A 124 -5.55 -17.02 10.32
N PHE A 125 -5.71 -16.00 9.48
CA PHE A 125 -4.62 -15.42 8.70
C PHE A 125 -5.04 -14.06 8.14
N ASP A 126 -4.04 -13.27 7.75
CA ASP A 126 -4.24 -11.98 7.11
C ASP A 126 -4.43 -12.14 5.60
N HIS A 127 -5.46 -11.49 5.05
CA HIS A 127 -5.68 -11.41 3.61
C HIS A 127 -4.91 -10.22 3.02
N VAL A 128 -4.05 -10.46 2.04
CA VAL A 128 -3.28 -9.39 1.39
C VAL A 128 -4.17 -8.64 0.41
N LEU A 129 -4.43 -7.36 0.69
CA LEU A 129 -5.30 -6.50 -0.11
C LEU A 129 -4.54 -5.75 -1.21
N GLY A 130 -3.29 -5.42 -0.95
CA GLY A 130 -2.42 -4.66 -1.83
C GLY A 130 -1.12 -4.28 -1.15
N PHE A 131 -0.26 -3.55 -1.86
CA PHE A 131 1.00 -3.09 -1.30
C PHE A 131 1.52 -1.87 -2.06
N PHE A 132 2.51 -1.20 -1.48
CA PHE A 132 3.44 -0.36 -2.21
C PHE A 132 4.88 -0.72 -1.88
N SER A 133 5.81 -0.38 -2.77
CA SER A 133 7.24 -0.48 -2.53
C SER A 133 7.86 0.91 -2.41
N LYS A 134 8.90 1.01 -1.56
CA LYS A 134 9.71 2.22 -1.38
C LYS A 134 11.17 1.82 -1.42
N GLU A 135 12.00 2.57 -2.12
CA GLU A 135 13.46 2.41 -2.03
C GLU A 135 13.93 2.76 -0.61
N LYS A 136 14.89 1.99 -0.10
CA LYS A 136 15.53 2.27 1.19
C LYS A 136 16.31 3.57 1.14
N VAL A 137 16.95 3.82 0.00
CA VAL A 137 17.66 5.06 -0.33
C VAL A 137 17.19 5.51 -1.71
N SER A 138 16.53 6.64 -1.79
CA SER A 138 16.09 7.23 -3.06
C SER A 138 16.78 8.56 -3.29
N TYR A 139 17.57 8.66 -4.35
CA TYR A 139 18.27 9.90 -4.73
C TYR A 139 17.32 11.01 -5.19
N ASP A 140 16.16 10.63 -5.75
CA ASP A 140 15.13 11.55 -6.22
C ASP A 140 14.05 11.83 -5.16
N HIS A 141 14.28 11.40 -3.91
CA HIS A 141 13.33 11.53 -2.81
C HIS A 141 11.96 10.90 -3.08
N TYR A 142 11.93 9.80 -3.84
CA TYR A 142 10.69 9.05 -4.07
C TYR A 142 10.25 8.34 -2.79
N ASN A 143 9.02 8.62 -2.37
CA ASN A 143 8.43 7.98 -1.19
C ASN A 143 7.65 6.71 -1.53
N LEU A 144 7.43 6.46 -2.81
CA LEU A 144 6.69 5.32 -3.32
C LEU A 144 7.14 5.02 -4.76
N ALA A 145 7.59 3.78 -5.02
CA ALA A 145 7.99 3.33 -6.35
C ALA A 145 6.82 2.67 -7.09
N CYS A 146 6.24 1.61 -6.55
CA CYS A 146 5.10 0.90 -7.15
C CYS A 146 3.97 0.79 -6.14
N ILE A 147 2.71 0.90 -6.60
CA ILE A 147 1.52 0.72 -5.78
C ILE A 147 0.48 -0.11 -6.51
N VAL A 148 -0.13 -1.06 -5.82
CA VAL A 148 -1.27 -1.83 -6.30
C VAL A 148 -2.21 -2.20 -5.16
N VAL A 149 -3.50 -2.06 -5.41
CA VAL A 149 -4.57 -2.75 -4.67
C VAL A 149 -5.12 -3.80 -5.61
N PHE A 150 -5.17 -5.06 -5.18
CA PHE A 150 -5.63 -6.15 -6.03
C PHE A 150 -7.10 -5.98 -6.41
N PRO A 151 -7.50 -6.37 -7.64
CA PRO A 151 -8.81 -6.04 -8.21
C PRO A 151 -10.02 -6.28 -7.31
N PRO A 152 -10.13 -7.40 -6.55
CA PRO A 152 -11.29 -7.64 -5.68
C PRO A 152 -11.45 -6.62 -4.54
N TYR A 153 -10.39 -5.91 -4.20
CA TYR A 153 -10.34 -5.00 -3.06
C TYR A 153 -10.31 -3.51 -3.46
N GLN A 154 -10.32 -3.21 -4.76
CA GLN A 154 -10.30 -1.84 -5.26
C GLN A 154 -11.56 -1.05 -4.90
N ARG A 155 -11.48 0.29 -5.00
CA ARG A 155 -12.58 1.25 -4.73
C ARG A 155 -13.12 1.24 -3.29
N ARG A 156 -12.31 0.78 -2.33
CA ARG A 156 -12.61 0.77 -0.89
C ARG A 156 -11.72 1.73 -0.09
N GLY A 157 -11.00 2.64 -0.76
CA GLY A 157 -10.11 3.60 -0.10
C GLY A 157 -8.70 3.09 0.20
N TYR A 158 -8.39 1.82 -0.06
CA TYR A 158 -7.09 1.22 0.29
C TYR A 158 -5.91 1.86 -0.47
N GLY A 159 -6.10 2.23 -1.74
CA GLY A 159 -5.06 2.98 -2.48
C GLY A 159 -4.74 4.33 -1.84
N THR A 160 -5.76 5.04 -1.39
CA THR A 160 -5.60 6.32 -0.66
C THR A 160 -4.87 6.10 0.66
N LEU A 161 -5.20 5.05 1.41
CA LEU A 161 -4.51 4.69 2.66
C LEU A 161 -3.02 4.42 2.42
N LEU A 162 -2.67 3.66 1.37
CA LEU A 162 -1.28 3.38 1.00
C LEU A 162 -0.53 4.65 0.62
N MET A 163 -1.14 5.54 -0.19
CA MET A 163 -0.57 6.85 -0.55
C MET A 163 -0.37 7.72 0.70
N GLU A 164 -1.36 7.79 1.58
CA GLU A 164 -1.28 8.58 2.82
C GLU A 164 -0.16 8.07 3.73
N TYR A 165 0.00 6.76 3.83
CA TYR A 165 1.08 6.16 4.61
C TYR A 165 2.47 6.45 4.00
N SER A 166 2.61 6.45 2.67
CA SER A 166 3.88 6.81 2.03
C SER A 166 4.30 8.26 2.34
N TYR A 167 3.33 9.17 2.40
CA TYR A 167 3.58 10.56 2.83
C TYR A 167 3.79 10.70 4.34
N TYR A 168 3.19 9.83 5.15
CA TYR A 168 3.49 9.75 6.58
C TYR A 168 4.97 9.40 6.79
N LEU A 169 5.50 8.42 6.07
CA LEU A 169 6.93 8.08 6.11
C LEU A 169 7.81 9.26 5.70
N SER A 170 7.49 9.96 4.59
CA SER A 170 8.24 11.14 4.17
C SER A 170 8.30 12.22 5.24
N ARG A 171 7.17 12.50 5.90
CA ARG A 171 7.13 13.47 7.00
C ARG A 171 7.96 13.02 8.21
N SER A 172 7.98 11.71 8.49
CA SER A 172 8.81 11.16 9.57
C SER A 172 10.30 11.25 9.26
N ASP A 173 10.67 11.17 7.98
CA ASP A 173 12.04 11.30 7.47
C ASP A 173 12.42 12.79 7.20
N ASP A 174 11.54 13.74 7.50
CA ASP A 174 11.67 15.19 7.21
C ASP A 174 11.99 15.46 5.72
N THR A 175 11.36 14.69 4.82
CA THR A 175 11.53 14.81 3.37
C THR A 175 10.22 15.16 2.69
N PRO A 176 10.20 15.98 1.61
CA PRO A 176 8.97 16.31 0.90
C PRO A 176 8.29 15.09 0.28
N GLY A 177 9.06 14.13 -0.25
CA GLY A 177 8.58 12.90 -0.88
C GLY A 177 7.64 13.12 -2.06
N THR A 178 7.78 12.29 -3.07
CA THR A 178 6.87 12.24 -4.24
C THR A 178 6.85 10.81 -4.78
N PRO A 179 5.76 10.34 -5.42
CA PRO A 179 5.79 9.05 -6.08
C PRO A 179 6.75 9.05 -7.27
N GLU A 180 7.35 7.90 -7.55
CA GLU A 180 8.17 7.67 -8.75
C GLU A 180 7.34 7.93 -10.01
N ARG A 181 7.97 8.49 -11.03
CA ARG A 181 7.36 8.83 -12.33
C ARG A 181 7.94 7.97 -13.45
N PRO A 182 7.16 7.70 -14.53
CA PRO A 182 5.80 8.18 -14.81
C PRO A 182 4.71 7.44 -14.00
N LEU A 183 3.65 8.16 -13.64
CA LEU A 183 2.47 7.54 -13.02
C LEU A 183 1.64 6.80 -14.07
N SER A 184 1.11 5.61 -13.73
CA SER A 184 0.07 4.99 -14.55
C SER A 184 -1.22 5.81 -14.54
N ASP A 185 -2.13 5.59 -15.51
CA ASP A 185 -3.41 6.30 -15.56
C ASP A 185 -4.23 6.16 -14.27
N LEU A 186 -4.24 4.96 -13.69
CA LEU A 186 -4.91 4.70 -12.40
C LEU A 186 -4.18 5.38 -11.25
N GLY A 187 -2.85 5.35 -11.26
CA GLY A 187 -2.01 6.05 -10.30
C GLY A 187 -2.24 7.55 -10.35
N LEU A 188 -2.23 8.15 -11.54
CA LEU A 188 -2.48 9.58 -11.73
C LEU A 188 -3.84 9.99 -11.18
N LYS A 189 -4.91 9.26 -11.53
CA LYS A 189 -6.27 9.54 -11.01
C LYS A 189 -6.31 9.45 -9.47
N GLY A 190 -5.68 8.43 -8.90
CA GLY A 190 -5.62 8.27 -7.44
C GLY A 190 -4.86 9.40 -6.76
N TYR A 191 -3.69 9.77 -7.27
CA TYR A 191 -2.88 10.86 -6.72
C TYR A 191 -3.53 12.23 -6.89
N MET A 192 -4.15 12.51 -8.04
CA MET A 192 -4.90 13.76 -8.24
C MET A 192 -6.02 13.91 -7.21
N ALA A 193 -6.80 12.85 -6.97
CA ALA A 193 -7.83 12.86 -5.95
C ALA A 193 -7.25 13.05 -4.54
N TYR A 194 -6.16 12.36 -4.23
CA TYR A 194 -5.47 12.46 -2.94
C TYR A 194 -4.92 13.88 -2.71
N TRP A 195 -4.15 14.41 -3.65
CA TRP A 195 -3.55 15.74 -3.52
C TRP A 195 -4.60 16.85 -3.45
N SER A 196 -5.65 16.78 -4.28
CA SER A 196 -6.77 17.75 -4.22
C SER A 196 -7.45 17.73 -2.85
N ALA A 197 -7.71 16.53 -2.29
CA ALA A 197 -8.29 16.42 -0.96
C ALA A 197 -7.36 16.98 0.13
N GLN A 198 -6.04 16.75 0.03
CA GLN A 198 -5.07 17.31 0.98
C GLN A 198 -5.00 18.83 0.90
N LEU A 199 -4.99 19.40 -0.30
CA LEU A 199 -5.01 20.86 -0.50
C LEU A 199 -6.27 21.48 0.13
N VAL A 200 -7.45 20.92 -0.15
CA VAL A 200 -8.71 21.39 0.42
C VAL A 200 -8.69 21.32 1.94
N ARG A 201 -8.26 20.20 2.52
CA ARG A 201 -8.16 20.06 4.00
C ARG A 201 -7.21 21.10 4.60
N THR A 202 -6.05 21.31 3.98
CA THR A 202 -5.06 22.30 4.45
C THR A 202 -5.61 23.71 4.38
N LEU A 203 -6.28 24.07 3.28
CA LEU A 203 -6.91 25.38 3.13
C LEU A 203 -8.02 25.58 4.16
N LEU A 204 -8.92 24.60 4.32
CA LEU A 204 -9.99 24.69 5.32
C LEU A 204 -9.42 24.83 6.73
N ALA A 205 -8.42 24.05 7.09
CA ALA A 205 -7.73 24.17 8.38
C ALA A 205 -7.07 25.55 8.54
N ALA A 206 -6.44 26.07 7.48
CA ALA A 206 -5.82 27.37 7.49
C ALA A 206 -6.82 28.52 7.64
N TYR A 207 -8.04 28.39 7.15
CA TYR A 207 -9.10 29.40 7.26
C TYR A 207 -10.06 29.15 8.43
N SER A 208 -9.89 28.10 9.21
CA SER A 208 -10.64 27.91 10.46
C SER A 208 -10.20 28.91 11.55
N PRO A 209 -11.02 29.15 12.58
CA PRO A 209 -10.62 30.01 13.72
C PRO A 209 -9.31 29.54 14.37
N GLU A 210 -9.11 28.23 14.54
CA GLU A 210 -7.89 27.67 15.10
C GLU A 210 -6.69 27.88 14.13
N GLY A 211 -6.91 27.73 12.82
CA GLY A 211 -5.91 28.00 11.79
C GLY A 211 -5.51 29.49 11.72
N ALA A 212 -6.43 30.38 11.99
CA ALA A 212 -6.14 31.83 12.10
C ALA A 212 -5.15 32.12 13.23
N MET A 213 -5.29 31.44 14.38
CA MET A 213 -4.37 31.55 15.50
C MET A 213 -2.97 31.02 15.15
N ILE A 214 -2.89 29.91 14.46
CA ILE A 214 -1.60 29.32 14.01
C ILE A 214 -0.89 30.29 13.03
N ARG A 215 -1.62 30.89 12.08
CA ARG A 215 -1.06 31.90 11.15
C ARG A 215 -0.51 33.09 11.89
N ALA A 216 -1.23 33.59 12.88
CA ALA A 216 -0.80 34.73 13.70
C ALA A 216 0.51 34.40 14.44
N ILE A 217 0.62 33.23 15.03
CA ILE A 217 1.84 32.75 15.71
C ILE A 217 3.01 32.67 14.72
N LEU A 218 2.81 32.06 13.55
CA LEU A 218 3.84 31.91 12.52
C LEU A 218 4.29 33.24 11.92
N ALA A 219 3.40 34.26 11.89
CA ALA A 219 3.71 35.60 11.49
C ALA A 219 4.35 36.47 12.61
N GLY A 220 4.70 35.85 13.74
CA GLY A 220 5.31 36.57 14.89
C GLY A 220 4.33 37.39 15.73
N HIS A 221 3.02 37.22 15.54
CA HIS A 221 2.01 37.90 16.34
C HIS A 221 1.73 37.12 17.63
N LYS A 222 1.71 37.83 18.75
CA LYS A 222 1.33 37.21 20.04
C LYS A 222 -0.14 36.74 19.96
N PRO A 223 -0.45 35.48 20.34
CA PRO A 223 -1.83 35.01 20.32
C PRO A 223 -2.70 35.89 21.24
N PRO A 224 -4.00 36.15 20.86
CA PRO A 224 -4.91 36.88 21.74
C PRO A 224 -5.07 36.12 23.06
N ALA A 225 -5.11 36.86 24.16
CA ALA A 225 -5.33 36.28 25.47
C ALA A 225 -6.65 35.47 25.48
N PRO A 226 -6.72 34.30 26.15
CA PRO A 226 -7.97 33.56 26.24
C PRO A 226 -9.02 34.47 26.88
N HIS A 227 -10.13 34.68 26.15
CA HIS A 227 -11.27 35.42 26.70
C HIS A 227 -11.74 34.67 27.94
N SER A 228 -11.70 35.37 29.11
CA SER A 228 -12.31 34.89 30.34
C SER A 228 -13.78 34.58 30.06
N MET A 229 -14.17 33.32 30.22
CA MET A 229 -15.58 32.93 30.14
C MET A 229 -16.39 33.81 31.12
N PRO A 230 -17.54 34.35 30.71
CA PRO A 230 -18.41 35.07 31.63
C PRO A 230 -18.82 34.10 32.75
N THR A 231 -18.50 34.49 33.98
CA THR A 231 -18.93 33.77 35.18
C THR A 231 -20.44 33.66 35.18
N SER A 232 -20.95 32.45 35.24
CA SER A 232 -22.38 32.15 35.35
C SER A 232 -22.96 32.89 36.58
N PRO A 233 -24.14 33.53 36.47
CA PRO A 233 -24.75 34.22 37.62
C PRO A 233 -25.12 33.21 38.68
N SER A 234 -24.68 33.49 39.92
CA SER A 234 -25.02 32.75 41.13
C SER A 234 -26.53 32.56 41.29
N PRO A 235 -27.05 31.41 41.70
CA PRO A 235 -28.49 31.20 41.88
C PRO A 235 -28.98 32.03 43.06
N ARG A 236 -29.92 32.98 42.80
CA ARG A 236 -30.62 33.74 43.84
C ARG A 236 -31.37 32.77 44.78
N ARG A 237 -30.95 32.71 46.04
CA ARG A 237 -31.75 32.10 47.12
C ARG A 237 -33.07 32.85 47.22
N ARG A 238 -34.20 32.14 46.97
CA ARG A 238 -35.55 32.62 47.36
C ARG A 238 -35.71 32.41 48.86
N ARG A 239 -36.11 33.45 49.53
CA ARG A 239 -36.70 33.37 50.90
C ARG A 239 -38.15 32.97 50.82
#